data_28da50a348a5f8cece4bb6800267d1dd
#
_entry.id   28da50a348a5f8cece4bb6800267d1dd
#
_cell.length_a   1.000
_cell.length_b   1.000
_cell.length_c   1.000
_cell.angle_alpha   90.00
_cell.angle_beta   90.00
_cell.angle_gamma   90.00
#
_symmetry.space_group_name_H-M   'P 1'
#
loop_
_entity.id
_entity.type
_entity.pdbx_description
1 polymer ?
#
loop_
_entity_poly.entity_id
_entity_poly.type
_entity_poly.pdbx_seq_one_letter_code
_entity_poly.pdbx_strand_id
1 'polypeptide(L)'
;LVFSYAEIIGLDVKLWRDSVGAPLNIQPVIERLMPKDKTKPPVNYDLRINNIVVRRSRLSYDVKSKAEADRRFDRNHVEITDLKADILLPRIKNDDYVIDVKRLALKERSGLEIESFGGVFSASTSRLSVSGLRLEMPSSLLEFADMEVTYDGWRELADNMFNLPADVKLLDGSHIATSDLACFVPVFAGMNRRVDVSFDMSGPLSDVRVRNITAATYEGDMRLSLSGRVSGLPDVGN
;
A
#
# COMPACT_ATOMS: atom_id res chain seq x y z
N LEU A 1 12.00 17.94 17.55
CA LEU A 1 10.83 17.65 18.37
C LEU A 1 10.72 16.12 18.50
N VAL A 2 10.64 15.60 19.73
CA VAL A 2 10.55 14.15 19.97
C VAL A 2 9.30 13.88 20.79
N PHE A 3 8.44 13.01 20.28
CA PHE A 3 7.32 12.45 21.00
C PHE A 3 7.59 10.97 21.30
N SER A 4 7.41 10.57 22.53
CA SER A 4 7.64 9.17 22.92
C SER A 4 6.47 8.27 22.52
N TYR A 5 5.25 8.82 22.54
CA TYR A 5 4.04 8.04 22.30
C TYR A 5 2.89 8.94 21.87
N ALA A 6 2.09 8.46 20.92
CA ALA A 6 0.83 9.04 20.53
C ALA A 6 -0.20 7.91 20.36
N GLU A 7 -1.36 8.04 20.97
CA GLU A 7 -2.44 7.06 20.84
C GLU A 7 -3.70 7.71 20.29
N ILE A 8 -4.30 7.06 19.31
CA ILE A 8 -5.54 7.47 18.65
C ILE A 8 -6.54 6.32 18.80
N ILE A 9 -7.61 6.57 19.53
CA ILE A 9 -8.63 5.56 19.82
C ILE A 9 -9.96 6.01 19.26
N GLY A 10 -10.60 5.15 18.46
CA GLY A 10 -11.95 5.40 17.98
C GLY A 10 -12.06 6.52 16.93
N LEU A 11 -10.99 6.78 16.18
CA LEU A 11 -11.00 7.73 15.07
C LEU A 11 -12.00 7.25 13.99
N ASP A 12 -12.90 8.14 13.57
CA ASP A 12 -13.82 7.92 12.44
C ASP A 12 -13.52 8.96 11.36
N VAL A 13 -12.87 8.52 10.29
CA VAL A 13 -12.46 9.37 9.16
C VAL A 13 -13.38 9.09 7.97
N LYS A 14 -14.04 10.12 7.47
CA LYS A 14 -14.91 10.06 6.29
C LYS A 14 -14.34 10.92 5.18
N LEU A 15 -13.74 10.27 4.21
CA LEU A 15 -13.21 10.89 3.00
C LEU A 15 -14.21 10.71 1.86
N TRP A 16 -14.46 11.75 1.11
CA TRP A 16 -15.29 11.66 -0.08
C TRP A 16 -14.91 12.72 -1.11
N ARG A 17 -15.28 12.44 -2.35
CA ARG A 17 -15.24 13.37 -3.47
C ARG A 17 -16.52 13.25 -4.29
N ASP A 18 -16.87 14.30 -5.00
CA ASP A 18 -18.12 14.29 -5.78
C ASP A 18 -17.97 13.44 -7.05
N SER A 19 -16.80 13.46 -7.69
CA SER A 19 -16.50 12.67 -8.89
C SER A 19 -15.02 12.27 -8.93
N VAL A 20 -14.67 11.34 -9.82
CA VAL A 20 -13.28 10.97 -10.08
C VAL A 20 -12.50 12.22 -10.52
N GLY A 21 -11.35 12.48 -9.86
CA GLY A 21 -10.54 13.69 -10.11
C GLY A 21 -10.97 14.94 -9.36
N ALA A 22 -12.17 14.98 -8.76
CA ALA A 22 -12.58 16.08 -7.89
C ALA A 22 -11.74 16.11 -6.59
N PRO A 23 -11.55 17.28 -5.96
CA PRO A 23 -10.84 17.38 -4.70
C PRO A 23 -11.54 16.60 -3.59
N LEU A 24 -10.77 16.08 -2.64
CA LEU A 24 -11.31 15.46 -1.43
C LEU A 24 -11.95 16.51 -0.53
N ASN A 25 -12.99 16.11 0.22
CA ASN A 25 -13.64 16.94 1.23
C ASN A 25 -12.67 17.54 2.26
N ILE A 26 -11.56 16.88 2.54
CA ILE A 26 -10.49 17.32 3.46
C ILE A 26 -9.52 18.33 2.81
N GLN A 27 -9.53 18.48 1.48
CA GLN A 27 -8.60 19.35 0.75
C GLN A 27 -8.51 20.78 1.31
N PRO A 28 -9.62 21.47 1.66
CA PRO A 28 -9.53 22.81 2.22
C PRO A 28 -8.81 22.87 3.58
N VAL A 29 -8.86 21.76 4.34
CA VAL A 29 -8.12 21.66 5.62
C VAL A 29 -6.63 21.51 5.36
N ILE A 30 -6.27 20.61 4.43
CA ILE A 30 -4.88 20.38 4.02
C ILE A 30 -4.27 21.69 3.52
N GLU A 31 -4.95 22.42 2.65
CA GLU A 31 -4.49 23.69 2.09
C GLU A 31 -4.29 24.78 3.15
N ARG A 32 -5.07 24.78 4.21
CA ARG A 32 -4.88 25.71 5.34
C ARG A 32 -3.68 25.36 6.21
N LEU A 33 -3.33 24.07 6.28
CA LEU A 33 -2.18 23.59 7.04
C LEU A 33 -0.87 23.74 6.27
N MET A 34 -0.94 23.83 4.94
CA MET A 34 0.24 24.07 4.12
C MET A 34 0.75 25.52 4.24
N PRO A 35 2.07 25.74 4.31
CA PRO A 35 2.64 27.07 4.32
C PRO A 35 2.23 27.83 3.06
N LYS A 36 1.54 28.95 3.21
CA LYS A 36 1.11 29.81 2.10
C LYS A 36 2.25 30.57 1.43
N ASP A 37 3.35 30.74 2.14
CA ASP A 37 4.48 31.55 1.72
C ASP A 37 5.66 30.68 1.29
N LYS A 38 5.74 30.40 -0.01
CA LYS A 38 6.84 29.65 -0.62
C LYS A 38 8.16 30.42 -0.69
N THR A 39 8.17 31.71 -0.30
CA THR A 39 9.38 32.56 -0.31
C THR A 39 10.18 32.47 0.98
N LYS A 40 9.58 31.92 2.05
CA LYS A 40 10.31 31.69 3.30
C LYS A 40 11.21 30.47 3.17
N PRO A 41 12.44 30.55 3.71
CA PRO A 41 13.31 29.39 3.73
C PRO A 41 12.60 28.22 4.44
N PRO A 42 12.77 26.99 3.96
CA PRO A 42 12.14 25.83 4.59
C PRO A 42 12.55 25.78 6.06
N VAL A 43 11.55 25.64 6.92
CA VAL A 43 11.80 25.49 8.36
C VAL A 43 12.48 24.14 8.55
N ASN A 44 13.72 24.16 9.04
CA ASN A 44 14.41 22.92 9.42
C ASN A 44 13.65 22.28 10.57
N TYR A 45 13.00 21.17 10.29
CA TYR A 45 12.34 20.36 11.32
C TYR A 45 13.01 18.99 11.43
N ASP A 46 13.10 18.49 12.64
CA ASP A 46 13.46 17.10 12.98
C ASP A 46 12.35 16.62 13.92
N LEU A 47 11.44 15.82 13.38
CA LEU A 47 10.34 15.23 14.12
C LEU A 47 10.58 13.73 14.23
N ARG A 48 10.45 13.22 15.43
CA ARG A 48 10.50 11.80 15.75
C ARG A 48 9.33 11.44 16.62
N ILE A 49 8.64 10.38 16.26
CA ILE A 49 7.57 9.81 17.09
C ILE A 49 7.89 8.33 17.26
N ASN A 50 8.23 7.97 18.49
CA ASN A 50 8.71 6.61 18.75
C ASN A 50 7.59 5.57 18.63
N ASN A 51 6.34 5.95 18.89
CA ASN A 51 5.22 5.05 18.71
C ASN A 51 3.93 5.82 18.48
N ILE A 52 3.24 5.49 17.38
CA ILE A 52 1.86 5.91 17.09
C ILE A 52 1.00 4.66 17.11
N VAL A 53 0.06 4.62 18.04
CA VAL A 53 -0.86 3.50 18.19
C VAL A 53 -2.25 3.93 17.77
N VAL A 54 -2.82 3.24 16.78
CA VAL A 54 -4.20 3.45 16.35
C VAL A 54 -5.02 2.23 16.75
N ARG A 55 -6.17 2.45 17.38
CA ARG A 55 -7.05 1.39 17.86
C ARG A 55 -8.52 1.70 17.56
N ARG A 56 -9.28 0.66 17.23
CA ARG A 56 -10.74 0.72 17.06
C ARG A 56 -11.21 1.87 16.18
N SER A 57 -10.45 2.15 15.13
CA SER A 57 -10.69 3.26 14.22
C SER A 57 -11.39 2.80 12.96
N ARG A 58 -12.04 3.73 12.27
CA ARG A 58 -12.75 3.51 11.01
C ARG A 58 -12.29 4.53 9.99
N LEU A 59 -12.29 4.11 8.74
CA LEU A 59 -12.02 5.00 7.61
C LEU A 59 -12.97 4.64 6.47
N SER A 60 -13.68 5.61 5.94
CA SER A 60 -14.44 5.44 4.71
C SER A 60 -13.96 6.38 3.62
N TYR A 61 -14.02 5.91 2.39
CA TYR A 61 -13.75 6.69 1.19
C TYR A 61 -14.88 6.45 0.19
N ASP A 62 -15.43 7.54 -0.35
CA ASP A 62 -16.59 7.49 -1.22
C ASP A 62 -16.45 8.43 -2.44
N VAL A 63 -16.74 7.93 -3.64
CA VAL A 63 -16.88 8.71 -4.88
C VAL A 63 -18.34 8.78 -5.24
N LYS A 64 -19.03 9.85 -4.84
CA LYS A 64 -20.49 10.00 -4.91
C LYS A 64 -21.08 9.79 -6.31
N SER A 65 -20.33 10.09 -7.37
CA SER A 65 -20.80 9.93 -8.76
C SER A 65 -20.77 8.50 -9.28
N LYS A 66 -20.18 7.57 -8.53
CA LYS A 66 -20.09 6.17 -8.91
C LYS A 66 -21.15 5.35 -8.17
N ALA A 67 -21.70 4.37 -8.86
CA ALA A 67 -22.56 3.39 -8.22
C ALA A 67 -21.70 2.40 -7.43
N GLU A 68 -22.17 2.02 -6.27
CA GLU A 68 -21.51 1.07 -5.40
C GLU A 68 -21.60 -0.35 -5.97
N ALA A 69 -20.47 -1.07 -5.93
CA ALA A 69 -20.43 -2.47 -6.33
C ALA A 69 -20.92 -3.37 -5.19
N ASP A 70 -21.81 -4.33 -5.50
CA ASP A 70 -22.30 -5.28 -4.51
C ASP A 70 -21.31 -6.43 -4.30
N ARG A 71 -21.05 -6.78 -3.03
CA ARG A 71 -20.31 -7.97 -2.56
C ARG A 71 -18.90 -8.18 -3.13
N ARG A 72 -18.24 -7.11 -3.55
CA ARG A 72 -16.84 -7.13 -4.00
C ARG A 72 -16.12 -5.88 -3.57
N PHE A 73 -14.80 -5.93 -3.55
CA PHE A 73 -13.98 -4.76 -3.30
C PHE A 73 -14.23 -3.69 -4.37
N ASP A 74 -14.54 -2.49 -3.90
CA ASP A 74 -14.79 -1.33 -4.75
C ASP A 74 -13.85 -0.18 -4.35
N ARG A 75 -12.89 0.12 -5.19
CA ARG A 75 -11.93 1.21 -4.96
C ARG A 75 -12.58 2.60 -4.82
N ASN A 76 -13.81 2.76 -5.30
CA ASN A 76 -14.55 4.03 -5.22
C ASN A 76 -15.39 4.12 -3.94
N HIS A 77 -15.62 3.01 -3.27
CA HIS A 77 -16.46 2.88 -2.07
C HIS A 77 -15.78 1.93 -1.08
N VAL A 78 -14.78 2.46 -0.37
CA VAL A 78 -14.00 1.69 0.62
C VAL A 78 -14.53 1.99 2.02
N GLU A 79 -14.83 0.96 2.79
CA GLU A 79 -15.21 1.08 4.19
C GLU A 79 -14.38 0.15 5.06
N ILE A 80 -13.40 0.76 5.74
CA ILE A 80 -12.50 0.08 6.67
C ILE A 80 -13.08 0.14 8.07
N THR A 81 -13.23 -1.01 8.68
CA THR A 81 -13.63 -1.19 10.08
C THR A 81 -12.48 -1.81 10.86
N ASP A 82 -12.49 -1.65 12.18
CA ASP A 82 -11.49 -2.23 13.10
C ASP A 82 -10.03 -1.94 12.70
N LEU A 83 -9.78 -0.72 12.20
CA LEU A 83 -8.42 -0.28 11.86
C LEU A 83 -7.56 -0.21 13.13
N LYS A 84 -6.44 -0.91 13.09
CA LYS A 84 -5.39 -0.93 14.11
C LYS A 84 -4.05 -0.68 13.44
N ALA A 85 -3.22 0.15 14.03
CA ALA A 85 -1.86 0.36 13.55
C ALA A 85 -0.90 0.63 14.69
N ASP A 86 0.33 0.13 14.55
CA ASP A 86 1.49 0.45 15.36
C ASP A 86 2.58 0.96 14.42
N ILE A 87 2.88 2.25 14.48
CA ILE A 87 3.75 2.94 13.53
C ILE A 87 4.80 3.74 14.30
N LEU A 88 6.04 3.65 13.88
CA LEU A 88 7.11 4.51 14.33
C LEU A 88 7.49 5.48 13.22
N LEU A 89 7.77 6.71 13.60
CA LEU A 89 8.33 7.73 12.73
C LEU A 89 9.72 8.12 13.25
N PRO A 90 10.73 7.27 13.03
CA PRO A 90 12.07 7.47 13.60
C PRO A 90 12.77 8.69 13.00
N ARG A 91 12.37 9.11 11.81
CA ARG A 91 12.92 10.27 11.14
C ARG A 91 11.89 10.93 10.22
N ILE A 92 11.60 12.18 10.49
CA ILE A 92 10.93 13.11 9.58
C ILE A 92 11.77 14.41 9.64
N LYS A 93 12.71 14.56 8.74
CA LYS A 93 13.65 15.68 8.73
C LYS A 93 13.85 16.20 7.34
N ASN A 94 13.41 17.46 7.09
CA ASN A 94 13.47 18.09 5.76
C ASN A 94 12.87 17.16 4.68
N ASP A 95 13.72 16.67 3.78
CA ASP A 95 13.33 15.77 2.68
C ASP A 95 13.75 14.30 2.94
N ASP A 96 13.95 13.92 4.19
CA ASP A 96 14.34 12.56 4.59
C ASP A 96 13.28 12.00 5.56
N TYR A 97 12.55 10.99 5.12
CA TYR A 97 11.42 10.40 5.80
C TYR A 97 11.68 8.92 6.04
N VAL A 98 11.48 8.47 7.27
CA VAL A 98 11.47 7.05 7.61
C VAL A 98 10.19 6.75 8.37
N ILE A 99 9.42 5.78 7.86
CA ILE A 99 8.18 5.29 8.46
C ILE A 99 8.36 3.79 8.66
N ASP A 100 8.26 3.34 9.90
CA ASP A 100 8.34 1.93 10.25
C ASP A 100 6.95 1.47 10.71
N VAL A 101 6.26 0.76 9.83
CA VAL A 101 4.96 0.15 10.11
C VAL A 101 5.21 -1.20 10.77
N LYS A 102 5.12 -1.26 12.08
CA LYS A 102 5.28 -2.51 12.84
C LYS A 102 4.13 -3.46 12.60
N ARG A 103 2.93 -2.90 12.54
CA ARG A 103 1.71 -3.63 12.23
C ARG A 103 0.62 -2.67 11.79
N LEU A 104 -0.07 -3.01 10.73
CA LEU A 104 -1.36 -2.44 10.35
C LEU A 104 -2.32 -3.61 10.12
N ALA A 105 -3.49 -3.55 10.75
CA ALA A 105 -4.54 -4.55 10.59
C ALA A 105 -5.88 -3.85 10.35
N LEU A 106 -6.71 -4.42 9.49
CA LEU A 106 -7.99 -3.84 9.14
C LEU A 106 -8.95 -4.92 8.60
N LYS A 107 -10.24 -4.58 8.67
CA LYS A 107 -11.31 -5.29 7.95
C LYS A 107 -12.02 -4.30 7.05
N GLU A 108 -12.26 -4.70 5.81
CA GLU A 108 -12.98 -3.92 4.83
C GLU A 108 -14.32 -4.60 4.53
N ARG A 109 -15.34 -3.81 4.23
CA ARG A 109 -16.74 -4.24 4.06
C ARG A 109 -16.94 -5.39 3.06
N SER A 110 -16.15 -5.44 1.98
CA SER A 110 -16.23 -6.51 0.97
C SER A 110 -15.77 -7.89 1.46
N GLY A 111 -15.22 -7.97 2.67
CA GLY A 111 -14.63 -9.17 3.23
C GLY A 111 -13.12 -9.24 3.13
N LEU A 112 -12.45 -8.19 2.60
CA LEU A 112 -11.00 -8.09 2.68
C LEU A 112 -10.59 -7.92 4.15
N GLU A 113 -9.75 -8.82 4.62
CA GLU A 113 -9.16 -8.77 5.96
C GLU A 113 -7.63 -8.78 5.86
N ILE A 114 -6.99 -7.81 6.48
CA ILE A 114 -5.54 -7.76 6.67
C ILE A 114 -5.28 -7.96 8.16
N GLU A 115 -4.64 -9.07 8.52
CA GLU A 115 -4.28 -9.37 9.90
C GLU A 115 -3.00 -8.66 10.32
N SER A 116 -2.07 -8.52 9.38
CA SER A 116 -0.82 -7.80 9.59
C SER A 116 -0.25 -7.32 8.26
N PHE A 117 0.07 -6.04 8.20
CA PHE A 117 0.89 -5.44 7.17
C PHE A 117 2.00 -4.67 7.86
N GLY A 118 3.24 -4.88 7.44
CA GLY A 118 4.40 -4.22 8.04
C GLY A 118 5.54 -4.05 7.06
N GLY A 119 6.46 -3.16 7.43
CA GLY A 119 7.66 -2.85 6.64
C GLY A 119 8.22 -1.49 7.00
N VAL A 120 9.47 -1.26 6.62
CA VAL A 120 10.16 0.02 6.78
C VAL A 120 10.21 0.74 5.44
N PHE A 121 9.66 1.94 5.40
CA PHE A 121 9.59 2.80 4.23
C PHE A 121 10.51 4.00 4.45
N SER A 122 11.48 4.21 3.57
CA SER A 122 12.37 5.37 3.61
C SER A 122 12.30 6.11 2.29
N ALA A 123 12.16 7.43 2.36
CA ALA A 123 12.07 8.29 1.18
C ALA A 123 12.92 9.55 1.35
N SER A 124 13.63 9.92 0.31
CA SER A 124 14.42 11.15 0.20
C SER A 124 14.13 11.83 -1.14
N THR A 125 14.82 12.90 -1.47
CA THR A 125 14.67 13.59 -2.78
C THR A 125 15.10 12.76 -3.99
N SER A 126 15.80 11.63 -3.79
CA SER A 126 16.36 10.84 -4.90
C SER A 126 16.17 9.33 -4.76
N ARG A 127 15.58 8.90 -3.65
CA ARG A 127 15.49 7.46 -3.34
C ARG A 127 14.26 7.13 -2.51
N LEU A 128 13.57 6.09 -2.91
CA LEU A 128 12.56 5.38 -2.12
C LEU A 128 13.06 3.97 -1.85
N SER A 129 13.06 3.53 -0.61
CA SER A 129 13.36 2.14 -0.25
C SER A 129 12.26 1.56 0.64
N VAL A 130 12.02 0.27 0.45
CA VAL A 130 11.08 -0.51 1.25
C VAL A 130 11.80 -1.77 1.69
N SER A 131 11.85 -2.04 2.97
CA SER A 131 12.48 -3.25 3.52
C SER A 131 11.56 -3.98 4.49
N GLY A 132 11.70 -5.31 4.55
CA GLY A 132 10.91 -6.17 5.41
C GLY A 132 9.42 -6.11 5.14
N LEU A 133 9.00 -5.83 3.88
CA LEU A 133 7.59 -5.75 3.53
C LEU A 133 6.93 -7.12 3.64
N ARG A 134 5.91 -7.19 4.50
CA ARG A 134 5.14 -8.40 4.78
C ARG A 134 3.66 -8.09 4.87
N LEU A 135 2.85 -8.92 4.21
CA LEU A 135 1.39 -8.87 4.26
C LEU A 135 0.85 -10.24 4.67
N GLU A 136 0.10 -10.25 5.77
CA GLU A 136 -0.65 -11.41 6.25
C GLU A 136 -2.15 -11.16 6.12
N MET A 137 -2.83 -12.11 5.57
CA MET A 137 -4.27 -12.22 5.50
C MET A 137 -4.68 -13.54 6.18
N PRO A 138 -5.96 -13.83 6.44
CA PRO A 138 -6.38 -15.03 7.19
C PRO A 138 -5.80 -16.36 6.69
N SER A 139 -5.51 -16.46 5.40
CA SER A 139 -4.99 -17.69 4.79
C SER A 139 -3.86 -17.45 3.80
N SER A 140 -3.37 -16.21 3.68
CA SER A 140 -2.31 -15.82 2.74
C SER A 140 -1.16 -15.12 3.46
N LEU A 141 0.05 -15.31 2.93
CA LEU A 141 1.26 -14.65 3.39
C LEU A 141 2.09 -14.20 2.19
N LEU A 142 2.42 -12.92 2.13
CA LEU A 142 3.31 -12.37 1.11
C LEU A 142 4.50 -11.70 1.79
N GLU A 143 5.70 -12.13 1.43
CA GLU A 143 6.96 -11.57 1.91
C GLU A 143 7.80 -11.10 0.73
N PHE A 144 8.24 -9.84 0.78
CA PHE A 144 9.00 -9.24 -0.30
C PHE A 144 10.46 -9.04 0.10
N ALA A 145 11.35 -9.19 -0.86
CA ALA A 145 12.72 -8.72 -0.72
C ALA A 145 12.77 -7.20 -0.62
N ASP A 146 13.85 -6.68 -0.10
CA ASP A 146 14.07 -5.24 -0.06
C ASP A 146 14.04 -4.64 -1.47
N MET A 147 13.37 -3.50 -1.60
CA MET A 147 13.16 -2.80 -2.85
C MET A 147 13.73 -1.39 -2.76
N GLU A 148 14.31 -0.94 -3.85
CA GLU A 148 14.81 0.43 -3.97
C GLU A 148 14.45 1.00 -5.35
N VAL A 149 14.01 2.26 -5.34
CA VAL A 149 13.70 3.03 -6.54
C VAL A 149 14.44 4.35 -6.46
N THR A 150 15.13 4.73 -7.52
CA THR A 150 15.81 6.03 -7.64
C THR A 150 15.05 6.94 -8.60
N TYR A 151 15.05 8.23 -8.30
CA TYR A 151 14.34 9.26 -9.08
C TYR A 151 14.99 10.63 -8.92
N ASP A 152 14.61 11.58 -9.76
CA ASP A 152 15.09 12.96 -9.72
C ASP A 152 14.00 13.89 -9.13
N GLY A 153 14.00 13.97 -7.80
CA GLY A 153 13.10 14.85 -7.04
C GLY A 153 11.69 14.32 -6.84
N TRP A 154 10.99 14.91 -5.87
CA TRP A 154 9.63 14.54 -5.47
C TRP A 154 8.59 14.62 -6.59
N ARG A 155 8.84 15.50 -7.57
CA ARG A 155 7.93 15.67 -8.70
C ARG A 155 7.95 14.45 -9.61
N GLU A 156 9.13 13.93 -9.94
CA GLU A 156 9.25 12.71 -10.74
C GLU A 156 8.59 11.52 -10.04
N LEU A 157 8.84 11.39 -8.72
CA LEU A 157 8.18 10.34 -7.94
C LEU A 157 6.65 10.47 -7.99
N ALA A 158 6.10 11.67 -7.82
CA ALA A 158 4.66 11.90 -7.81
C ALA A 158 4.00 11.66 -9.18
N ASP A 159 4.65 12.12 -10.26
CA ASP A 159 4.09 12.08 -11.61
C ASP A 159 4.29 10.72 -12.29
N ASN A 160 5.38 9.99 -11.93
CA ASN A 160 5.83 8.79 -12.64
C ASN A 160 6.07 7.57 -11.75
N MET A 161 5.56 7.52 -10.54
CA MET A 161 5.86 6.46 -9.56
C MET A 161 5.77 5.04 -10.14
N PHE A 162 4.75 4.74 -10.94
CA PHE A 162 4.56 3.43 -11.55
C PHE A 162 5.44 3.16 -12.79
N ASN A 163 6.05 4.20 -13.35
CA ASN A 163 6.96 4.10 -14.49
C ASN A 163 8.44 4.21 -14.10
N LEU A 164 8.74 4.37 -12.82
CA LEU A 164 10.12 4.28 -12.34
C LEU A 164 10.57 2.82 -12.35
N PRO A 165 11.81 2.56 -12.80
CA PRO A 165 12.33 1.20 -12.78
C PRO A 165 12.51 0.72 -11.35
N ALA A 166 11.93 -0.44 -11.05
CA ALA A 166 12.03 -1.10 -9.77
C ALA A 166 12.35 -2.59 -9.94
N ASP A 167 13.11 -3.13 -9.01
CA ASP A 167 13.23 -4.57 -8.82
C ASP A 167 12.27 -5.00 -7.72
N VAL A 168 11.33 -5.88 -8.05
CA VAL A 168 10.33 -6.39 -7.11
C VAL A 168 10.41 -7.91 -7.07
N LYS A 169 10.68 -8.43 -5.89
CA LYS A 169 10.80 -9.86 -5.68
C LYS A 169 9.91 -10.32 -4.53
N LEU A 170 9.02 -11.25 -4.83
CA LEU A 170 8.26 -12.00 -3.84
C LEU A 170 9.05 -13.25 -3.45
N LEU A 171 9.29 -13.42 -2.15
CA LEU A 171 10.15 -14.47 -1.63
C LEU A 171 9.46 -15.84 -1.63
N ASP A 172 10.28 -16.88 -1.70
CA ASP A 172 9.84 -18.25 -1.49
C ASP A 172 9.26 -18.41 -0.09
N GLY A 173 8.19 -19.20 0.04
CA GLY A 173 7.39 -19.32 1.26
C GLY A 173 6.14 -18.43 1.25
N SER A 174 6.09 -17.46 0.34
CA SER A 174 4.86 -16.70 0.10
C SER A 174 3.78 -17.58 -0.51
N HIS A 175 2.56 -17.37 -0.09
CA HIS A 175 1.40 -18.10 -0.60
C HIS A 175 0.13 -17.23 -0.58
N ILE A 176 -0.78 -17.57 -1.46
CA ILE A 176 -2.09 -16.95 -1.58
C ILE A 176 -3.17 -18.01 -1.49
N ALA A 177 -4.19 -17.78 -0.67
CA ALA A 177 -5.39 -18.60 -0.61
C ALA A 177 -6.51 -17.98 -1.46
N THR A 178 -7.24 -18.79 -2.18
CA THR A 178 -8.38 -18.34 -3.00
C THR A 178 -9.47 -17.69 -2.16
N SER A 179 -9.66 -18.14 -0.91
CA SER A 179 -10.60 -17.54 0.04
C SER A 179 -10.34 -16.04 0.27
N ASP A 180 -9.08 -15.65 0.40
CA ASP A 180 -8.71 -14.25 0.65
C ASP A 180 -8.84 -13.37 -0.60
N LEU A 181 -8.85 -14.00 -1.78
CA LEU A 181 -9.08 -13.31 -3.05
C LEU A 181 -10.56 -13.20 -3.43
N ALA A 182 -11.46 -13.84 -2.72
CA ALA A 182 -12.88 -13.88 -3.06
C ALA A 182 -13.54 -12.50 -3.12
N CYS A 183 -13.06 -11.54 -2.31
CA CYS A 183 -13.53 -10.16 -2.34
C CYS A 183 -13.17 -9.43 -3.64
N PHE A 184 -12.10 -9.84 -4.34
CA PHE A 184 -11.69 -9.28 -5.64
C PHE A 184 -12.24 -10.08 -6.81
N VAL A 185 -12.28 -11.39 -6.67
CA VAL A 185 -12.65 -12.35 -7.73
C VAL A 185 -13.74 -13.28 -7.20
N PRO A 186 -15.02 -12.92 -7.38
CA PRO A 186 -16.14 -13.65 -6.76
C PRO A 186 -16.23 -15.14 -7.11
N VAL A 187 -15.64 -15.59 -8.23
CA VAL A 187 -15.59 -17.03 -8.58
C VAL A 187 -14.83 -17.86 -7.54
N PHE A 188 -13.97 -17.24 -6.75
CA PHE A 188 -13.24 -17.91 -5.67
C PHE A 188 -14.08 -18.08 -4.37
N ALA A 189 -15.28 -17.49 -4.33
CA ALA A 189 -16.14 -17.62 -3.16
C ALA A 189 -16.45 -19.11 -2.88
N GLY A 190 -16.17 -19.53 -1.66
CA GLY A 190 -16.32 -20.94 -1.24
C GLY A 190 -15.18 -21.87 -1.63
N MET A 191 -14.17 -21.37 -2.36
CA MET A 191 -12.93 -22.11 -2.61
C MET A 191 -11.93 -21.87 -1.49
N ASN A 192 -11.23 -22.94 -1.09
CA ASN A 192 -10.14 -22.85 -0.12
C ASN A 192 -8.90 -23.59 -0.67
N ARG A 193 -8.33 -23.05 -1.73
CA ARG A 193 -7.09 -23.56 -2.34
C ARG A 193 -5.94 -22.63 -2.00
N ARG A 194 -4.84 -23.21 -1.56
CA ARG A 194 -3.58 -22.50 -1.32
C ARG A 194 -2.66 -22.69 -2.52
N VAL A 195 -2.09 -21.59 -2.99
CA VAL A 195 -1.10 -21.56 -4.06
C VAL A 195 0.17 -20.92 -3.51
N ASP A 196 1.26 -21.66 -3.49
CA ASP A 196 2.57 -21.13 -3.18
C ASP A 196 3.06 -20.33 -4.40
N VAL A 197 3.50 -19.08 -4.17
CA VAL A 197 3.85 -18.15 -5.25
C VAL A 197 5.18 -17.50 -4.95
N SER A 198 6.01 -17.34 -5.97
CA SER A 198 7.16 -16.43 -5.92
C SER A 198 7.35 -15.78 -7.28
N PHE A 199 7.90 -14.58 -7.29
CA PHE A 199 8.27 -13.91 -8.53
C PHE A 199 9.50 -13.01 -8.34
N ASP A 200 10.18 -12.77 -9.46
CA ASP A 200 11.27 -11.82 -9.59
C ASP A 200 11.04 -11.02 -10.87
N MET A 201 10.76 -9.73 -10.70
CA MET A 201 10.44 -8.82 -11.80
C MET A 201 11.28 -7.56 -11.69
N SER A 202 11.55 -6.93 -12.84
CA SER A 202 12.32 -5.68 -12.91
C SER A 202 11.82 -4.77 -14.03
N GLY A 203 12.07 -3.49 -13.87
CA GLY A 203 11.74 -2.46 -14.84
C GLY A 203 10.51 -1.63 -14.46
N PRO A 204 10.18 -0.62 -15.28
CA PRO A 204 8.97 0.17 -15.12
C PRO A 204 7.71 -0.65 -15.44
N LEU A 205 6.55 -0.25 -14.92
CA LEU A 205 5.28 -0.95 -15.17
C LEU A 205 4.92 -1.01 -16.66
N SER A 206 5.32 -0.01 -17.43
CA SER A 206 5.13 0.01 -18.89
C SER A 206 5.96 -1.04 -19.65
N ASP A 207 7.01 -1.59 -19.02
CA ASP A 207 7.94 -2.52 -19.63
C ASP A 207 8.60 -3.43 -18.58
N VAL A 208 7.83 -4.38 -18.06
CA VAL A 208 8.25 -5.30 -16.99
C VAL A 208 8.99 -6.50 -17.57
N ARG A 209 10.19 -6.73 -17.12
CA ARG A 209 10.92 -7.98 -17.32
C ARG A 209 10.61 -8.95 -16.19
N VAL A 210 9.98 -10.04 -16.53
CA VAL A 210 9.72 -11.16 -15.61
C VAL A 210 10.87 -12.13 -15.71
N ARG A 211 11.72 -12.17 -14.69
CA ARG A 211 12.85 -13.13 -14.61
C ARG A 211 12.33 -14.51 -14.26
N ASN A 212 11.40 -14.58 -13.33
CA ASN A 212 10.75 -15.81 -12.92
C ASN A 212 9.40 -15.51 -12.25
N ILE A 213 8.38 -16.27 -12.55
CA ILE A 213 7.16 -16.42 -11.75
C ILE A 213 6.96 -17.90 -11.55
N THR A 214 6.82 -18.33 -10.30
CA THR A 214 6.41 -19.67 -9.97
C THR A 214 5.11 -19.66 -9.22
N ALA A 215 4.23 -20.60 -9.54
CA ALA A 215 3.01 -20.87 -8.81
C ALA A 215 2.85 -22.38 -8.72
N ALA A 216 2.60 -22.89 -7.52
CA ALA A 216 2.37 -24.30 -7.28
C ALA A 216 1.21 -24.46 -6.29
N THR A 217 0.28 -25.40 -6.58
CA THR A 217 -0.71 -25.78 -5.59
C THR A 217 -0.03 -26.47 -4.41
N TYR A 218 -0.53 -26.25 -3.21
CA TYR A 218 0.02 -26.84 -1.99
C TYR A 218 0.04 -28.39 -2.06
N GLU A 219 -0.94 -28.98 -2.73
CA GLU A 219 -1.05 -30.44 -2.97
C GLU A 219 -0.04 -30.93 -4.03
N GLY A 220 0.63 -30.01 -4.75
CA GLY A 220 1.68 -30.33 -5.72
C GLY A 220 1.18 -30.89 -7.05
N ASP A 221 -0.13 -30.90 -7.29
CA ASP A 221 -0.76 -31.40 -8.51
C ASP A 221 -0.63 -30.44 -9.70
N MET A 222 -0.37 -29.17 -9.45
CA MET A 222 -0.11 -28.16 -10.48
C MET A 222 1.12 -27.32 -10.16
N ARG A 223 1.96 -27.11 -11.16
CA ARG A 223 3.08 -26.17 -11.10
C ARG A 223 3.16 -25.38 -12.40
N LEU A 224 3.28 -24.07 -12.25
CA LEU A 224 3.51 -23.12 -13.34
C LEU A 224 4.84 -22.43 -13.12
N SER A 225 5.64 -22.28 -14.17
CA SER A 225 6.81 -21.43 -14.18
C SER A 225 6.81 -20.61 -15.46
N LEU A 226 6.95 -19.31 -15.34
CA LEU A 226 6.94 -18.36 -16.44
C LEU A 226 8.12 -17.41 -16.34
N SER A 227 8.68 -17.05 -17.48
CA SER A 227 9.63 -15.96 -17.64
C SER A 227 9.36 -15.23 -18.94
N GLY A 228 9.67 -13.95 -19.03
CA GLY A 228 9.40 -13.19 -20.24
C GLY A 228 9.47 -11.68 -20.04
N ARG A 229 8.87 -10.96 -20.96
CA ARG A 229 8.74 -9.50 -20.92
C ARG A 229 7.29 -9.13 -21.21
N VAL A 230 6.75 -8.25 -20.40
CA VAL A 230 5.40 -7.74 -20.55
C VAL A 230 5.51 -6.23 -20.78
N SER A 231 5.04 -5.77 -21.95
CA SER A 231 5.02 -4.34 -22.29
C SER A 231 3.61 -3.86 -22.53
N GLY A 232 3.39 -2.55 -22.36
CA GLY A 232 2.09 -1.92 -22.60
C GLY A 232 1.04 -2.27 -21.54
N LEU A 233 1.47 -2.52 -20.29
CA LEU A 233 0.50 -2.63 -19.20
C LEU A 233 -0.33 -1.34 -19.12
N PRO A 234 -1.64 -1.45 -18.85
CA PRO A 234 -2.53 -0.32 -18.84
C PRO A 234 -2.07 0.74 -17.84
N ASP A 235 -2.25 1.99 -18.25
CA ASP A 235 -2.01 3.13 -17.39
C ASP A 235 -2.92 3.01 -16.15
N VAL A 236 -2.33 2.70 -15.01
CA VAL A 236 -3.08 2.54 -13.74
C VAL A 236 -3.52 3.89 -13.15
N GLY A 237 -3.28 4.98 -13.86
CA GLY A 237 -3.64 6.34 -13.49
C GLY A 237 -5.01 6.83 -14.01
N ASN A 238 -5.75 6.02 -14.78
CA ASN A 238 -7.08 6.38 -15.29
C ASN A 238 -8.19 5.59 -14.62
#